data_415ff19321a36d9cfa91f3e3339cc4eb
#
_entry.id   415ff19321a36d9cfa91f3e3339cc4eb
#
_cell.length_a   1.000
_cell.length_b   1.000
_cell.length_c   1.000
_cell.angle_alpha   90.00
_cell.angle_beta   90.00
_cell.angle_gamma   90.00
#
_symmetry.space_group_name_H-M   'P 1'
#
loop_
_entity.id
_entity.type
_entity.pdbx_description
1 polymer ?
#
loop_
_entity_poly.entity_id
_entity_poly.type
_entity_poly.pdbx_seq_one_letter_code
_entity_poly.pdbx_strand_id
1 'polypeptide(L)'
;MTVVILLGASGAGKTTIAETIASRHADTVEVFHFDRIGVPTLAEMIADYGSPEAWQRAKTFDWIFRLSAAARRGRHILFEGQTRFSSVSEAALAAGLLDHVAILVDCDDETRCGRLSIDRKQPELADRHMMDWARFLRTEATSGGHEILDTSAQSVDASARHVCRHFA
;
A
#
# COMPACT_ATOMS: atom_id res chain seq x y z
N MET A 1 -9.39 -14.44 -10.74
CA MET A 1 -9.57 -13.14 -10.06
C MET A 1 -8.46 -13.03 -9.03
N THR A 2 -7.75 -11.91 -9.01
CA THR A 2 -6.56 -11.71 -8.18
C THR A 2 -6.73 -10.47 -7.31
N VAL A 3 -6.24 -10.53 -6.08
CA VAL A 3 -6.11 -9.37 -5.19
C VAL A 3 -4.64 -8.96 -5.14
N VAL A 4 -4.34 -7.74 -5.55
CA VAL A 4 -2.99 -7.15 -5.49
C VAL A 4 -2.98 -6.07 -4.42
N ILE A 5 -2.00 -6.12 -3.53
CA ILE A 5 -1.84 -5.22 -2.40
C ILE A 5 -0.52 -4.47 -2.56
N LEU A 6 -0.58 -3.16 -2.82
CA LEU A 6 0.59 -2.29 -2.91
C LEU A 6 0.87 -1.67 -1.55
N LEU A 7 1.98 -2.05 -0.95
CA LEU A 7 2.46 -1.50 0.31
C LEU A 7 3.67 -0.59 0.06
N GLY A 8 3.93 0.34 0.96
CA GLY A 8 5.10 1.21 0.86
C GLY A 8 4.94 2.50 1.64
N ALA A 9 6.02 3.18 1.91
CA ALA A 9 6.04 4.48 2.58
C ALA A 9 5.47 5.60 1.69
N SER A 10 5.19 6.76 2.27
CA SER A 10 4.79 7.94 1.52
C SER A 10 5.88 8.33 0.49
N GLY A 11 5.48 8.89 -0.64
CA GLY A 11 6.39 9.27 -1.73
C GLY A 11 6.84 8.13 -2.64
N ALA A 12 6.48 6.86 -2.36
CA ALA A 12 6.86 5.72 -3.21
C ALA A 12 6.08 5.63 -4.54
N GLY A 13 4.95 6.34 -4.69
CA GLY A 13 4.18 6.36 -5.95
C GLY A 13 2.99 5.40 -5.98
N LYS A 14 2.64 4.74 -4.88
CA LYS A 14 1.51 3.77 -4.79
C LYS A 14 0.19 4.33 -5.34
N THR A 15 -0.22 5.49 -4.82
CA THR A 15 -1.49 6.14 -5.19
C THR A 15 -1.53 6.50 -6.68
N THR A 16 -0.42 7.05 -7.21
CA THR A 16 -0.32 7.38 -8.63
C THR A 16 -0.42 6.15 -9.54
N ILE A 17 0.21 5.04 -9.13
CA ILE A 17 0.10 3.76 -9.84
C ILE A 17 -1.35 3.26 -9.78
N ALA A 18 -1.96 3.28 -8.60
CA ALA A 18 -3.33 2.81 -8.39
C ALA A 18 -4.35 3.62 -9.20
N GLU A 19 -4.24 4.95 -9.21
CA GLU A 19 -5.09 5.85 -10.00
C GLU A 19 -4.90 5.64 -11.51
N THR A 20 -3.66 5.40 -11.96
CA THR A 20 -3.38 5.07 -13.36
C THR A 20 -4.06 3.77 -13.78
N ILE A 21 -4.02 2.76 -12.93
CA ILE A 21 -4.70 1.48 -13.18
C ILE A 21 -6.22 1.67 -13.14
N ALA A 22 -6.75 2.41 -12.15
CA ALA A 22 -8.17 2.71 -12.04
C ALA A 22 -8.72 3.39 -13.31
N SER A 23 -7.97 4.33 -13.89
CA SER A 23 -8.40 5.05 -15.08
C SER A 23 -8.40 4.20 -16.35
N ARG A 24 -7.52 3.20 -16.44
CA ARG A 24 -7.32 2.38 -17.64
C ARG A 24 -8.06 1.05 -17.61
N HIS A 25 -8.35 0.55 -16.43
CA HIS A 25 -8.89 -0.80 -16.21
C HIS A 25 -10.16 -0.77 -15.34
N ALA A 26 -10.93 0.34 -15.39
CA ALA A 26 -12.13 0.55 -14.57
C ALA A 26 -13.15 -0.58 -14.67
N ASP A 27 -13.24 -1.24 -15.83
CA ASP A 27 -14.19 -2.34 -16.05
C ASP A 27 -13.77 -3.66 -15.41
N THR A 28 -12.48 -3.88 -15.16
CA THR A 28 -11.92 -5.17 -14.73
C THR A 28 -11.28 -5.12 -13.34
N VAL A 29 -10.79 -3.97 -12.89
CA VAL A 29 -10.11 -3.79 -11.62
C VAL A 29 -10.87 -2.81 -10.74
N GLU A 30 -11.15 -3.20 -9.50
CA GLU A 30 -11.70 -2.33 -8.47
C GLU A 30 -10.55 -1.86 -7.56
N VAL A 31 -10.42 -0.54 -7.37
CA VAL A 31 -9.29 0.05 -6.64
C VAL A 31 -9.74 0.59 -5.28
N PHE A 32 -8.97 0.25 -4.25
CA PHE A 32 -9.20 0.69 -2.87
C PHE A 32 -7.96 1.39 -2.32
N HIS A 33 -8.17 2.43 -1.50
CA HIS A 33 -7.12 3.21 -0.85
C HIS A 33 -7.28 3.12 0.66
N PHE A 34 -6.21 2.80 1.37
CA PHE A 34 -6.22 2.68 2.83
C PHE A 34 -6.76 3.94 3.51
N ASP A 35 -6.29 5.12 3.07
CA ASP A 35 -6.60 6.39 3.73
C ASP A 35 -8.07 6.81 3.59
N ARG A 36 -8.83 6.19 2.69
CA ARG A 36 -10.28 6.44 2.55
C ARG A 36 -11.12 5.98 3.75
N ILE A 37 -10.54 5.20 4.65
CA ILE A 37 -11.21 4.85 5.91
C ILE A 37 -11.24 6.02 6.90
N GLY A 38 -10.48 7.08 6.62
CA GLY A 38 -10.22 8.20 7.51
C GLY A 38 -9.00 7.93 8.39
N VAL A 39 -8.10 8.90 8.46
CA VAL A 39 -6.91 8.85 9.31
C VAL A 39 -7.15 9.78 10.50
N PRO A 40 -7.34 9.24 11.71
CA PRO A 40 -7.55 10.06 12.90
C PRO A 40 -6.27 10.76 13.32
N THR A 41 -6.38 11.70 14.22
CA THR A 41 -5.23 12.36 14.86
C THR A 41 -4.45 11.38 15.72
N LEU A 42 -3.19 11.68 16.01
CA LEU A 42 -2.37 10.89 16.91
C LEU A 42 -3.03 10.70 18.29
N ALA A 43 -3.68 11.75 18.82
CA ALA A 43 -4.36 11.70 20.10
C ALA A 43 -5.54 10.71 20.08
N GLU A 44 -6.33 10.70 19.02
CA GLU A 44 -7.45 9.76 18.83
C GLU A 44 -6.93 8.32 18.66
N MET A 45 -5.85 8.11 17.92
CA MET A 45 -5.23 6.78 17.79
C MET A 45 -4.80 6.23 19.15
N ILE A 46 -4.18 7.06 19.97
CA ILE A 46 -3.75 6.67 21.33
C ILE A 46 -4.95 6.40 22.21
N ALA A 47 -5.96 7.28 22.21
CA ALA A 47 -7.14 7.15 23.05
C ALA A 47 -7.97 5.88 22.73
N ASP A 48 -8.18 5.59 21.44
CA ASP A 48 -9.10 4.54 21.01
C ASP A 48 -8.40 3.18 20.82
N TYR A 49 -7.11 3.17 20.49
CA TYR A 49 -6.37 1.96 20.14
C TYR A 49 -5.10 1.72 20.97
N GLY A 50 -4.70 2.69 21.79
CA GLY A 50 -3.49 2.63 22.61
C GLY A 50 -2.21 3.07 21.88
N SER A 51 -2.14 2.95 20.56
CA SER A 51 -1.02 3.46 19.76
C SER A 51 -1.39 3.60 18.26
N PRO A 52 -0.61 4.37 17.49
CA PRO A 52 -0.76 4.44 16.03
C PRO A 52 -0.59 3.09 15.34
N GLU A 53 0.33 2.26 15.82
CA GLU A 53 0.57 0.92 15.26
C GLU A 53 -0.63 -0.01 15.49
N ALA A 54 -1.24 0.06 16.68
CA ALA A 54 -2.43 -0.72 16.99
C ALA A 54 -3.62 -0.28 16.13
N TRP A 55 -3.80 1.03 15.93
CA TRP A 55 -4.79 1.56 14.99
C TRP A 55 -4.52 1.06 13.57
N GLN A 56 -3.28 1.21 13.06
CA GLN A 56 -2.91 0.78 11.72
C GLN A 56 -3.18 -0.72 11.52
N ARG A 57 -2.81 -1.56 12.51
CA ARG A 57 -3.09 -3.00 12.48
C ARG A 57 -4.59 -3.28 12.43
N ALA A 58 -5.39 -2.67 13.31
CA ALA A 58 -6.84 -2.86 13.33
C ALA A 58 -7.47 -2.46 12.00
N LYS A 59 -7.07 -1.31 11.42
CA LYS A 59 -7.57 -0.85 10.12
C LYS A 59 -7.10 -1.71 8.95
N THR A 60 -5.92 -2.33 9.05
CA THR A 60 -5.48 -3.33 8.08
C THR A 60 -6.41 -4.54 8.08
N PHE A 61 -6.79 -5.04 9.25
CA PHE A 61 -7.77 -6.12 9.36
C PHE A 61 -9.12 -5.72 8.75
N ASP A 62 -9.66 -4.56 9.13
CA ASP A 62 -10.92 -4.05 8.56
C ASP A 62 -10.87 -4.02 7.02
N TRP A 63 -9.77 -3.53 6.43
CA TRP A 63 -9.59 -3.49 4.99
C TRP A 63 -9.52 -4.88 4.38
N ILE A 64 -8.68 -5.77 4.89
CA ILE A 64 -8.50 -7.12 4.32
C ILE A 64 -9.81 -7.91 4.34
N PHE A 65 -10.62 -7.79 5.40
CA PHE A 65 -11.96 -8.39 5.41
C PHE A 65 -12.88 -7.80 4.33
N ARG A 66 -12.83 -6.48 4.09
CA ARG A 66 -13.59 -5.84 3.01
C ARG A 66 -13.09 -6.31 1.64
N LEU A 67 -11.78 -6.43 1.43
CA LEU A 67 -11.21 -6.93 0.18
C LEU A 67 -11.60 -8.39 -0.07
N SER A 68 -11.58 -9.25 0.95
CA SER A 68 -12.04 -10.62 0.85
C SER A 68 -13.52 -10.70 0.43
N ALA A 69 -14.39 -9.85 0.99
CA ALA A 69 -15.79 -9.76 0.58
C ALA A 69 -15.96 -9.21 -0.84
N ALA A 70 -15.17 -8.21 -1.23
CA ALA A 70 -15.17 -7.61 -2.56
C ALA A 70 -14.68 -8.61 -3.64
N ALA A 71 -13.67 -9.40 -3.31
CA ALA A 71 -13.11 -10.41 -4.19
C ALA A 71 -14.15 -11.43 -4.68
N ARG A 72 -15.16 -11.73 -3.87
CA ARG A 72 -16.26 -12.66 -4.22
C ARG A 72 -17.17 -12.13 -5.33
N ARG A 73 -17.08 -10.84 -5.69
CA ARG A 73 -17.86 -10.22 -6.78
C ARG A 73 -17.31 -10.47 -8.18
N GLY A 74 -16.14 -11.12 -8.28
CA GLY A 74 -15.60 -11.59 -9.57
C GLY A 74 -14.73 -10.56 -10.31
N ARG A 75 -14.40 -9.41 -9.70
CA ARG A 75 -13.46 -8.43 -10.27
C ARG A 75 -12.08 -8.57 -9.63
N HIS A 76 -11.04 -8.20 -10.37
CA HIS A 76 -9.71 -8.03 -9.79
C HIS A 76 -9.73 -6.86 -8.81
N ILE A 77 -8.90 -6.93 -7.78
CA ILE A 77 -8.82 -5.91 -6.74
C ILE A 77 -7.39 -5.40 -6.66
N LEU A 78 -7.27 -4.08 -6.65
CA LEU A 78 -6.06 -3.39 -6.29
C LEU A 78 -6.30 -2.61 -5.00
N PHE A 79 -5.51 -2.86 -4.00
CA PHE A 79 -5.51 -2.09 -2.76
C PHE A 79 -4.15 -1.44 -2.56
N GLU A 80 -4.11 -0.18 -2.16
CA GLU A 80 -2.86 0.46 -1.79
C GLU A 80 -2.93 1.06 -0.39
N GLY A 81 -1.81 0.96 0.34
CA GLY A 81 -1.76 1.49 1.68
C GLY A 81 -0.37 1.53 2.29
N GLN A 82 -0.31 2.20 3.43
CA GLN A 82 0.89 2.29 4.25
C GLN A 82 0.69 1.44 5.52
N THR A 83 0.97 0.16 5.42
CA THR A 83 0.88 -0.79 6.53
C THR A 83 1.95 -1.86 6.43
N ARG A 84 2.07 -2.71 7.43
CA ARG A 84 3.08 -3.77 7.54
C ARG A 84 2.65 -5.01 6.75
N PHE A 85 3.63 -5.70 6.14
CA PHE A 85 3.39 -6.99 5.49
C PHE A 85 2.89 -8.05 6.48
N SER A 86 3.46 -8.07 7.68
CA SER A 86 3.02 -8.98 8.76
C SER A 86 1.54 -8.80 9.10
N SER A 87 1.06 -7.56 9.22
CA SER A 87 -0.36 -7.29 9.50
C SER A 87 -1.27 -7.71 8.34
N VAL A 88 -0.83 -7.51 7.09
CA VAL A 88 -1.56 -8.00 5.90
C VAL A 88 -1.64 -9.51 5.90
N SER A 89 -0.54 -10.21 6.15
CA SER A 89 -0.49 -11.68 6.17
C SER A 89 -1.40 -12.27 7.25
N GLU A 90 -1.36 -11.73 8.47
CA GLU A 90 -2.24 -12.15 9.55
C GLU A 90 -3.73 -11.93 9.22
N ALA A 91 -4.06 -10.74 8.70
CA ALA A 91 -5.43 -10.39 8.34
C ALA A 91 -5.94 -11.23 7.17
N ALA A 92 -5.09 -11.50 6.16
CA ALA A 92 -5.42 -12.33 5.01
C ALA A 92 -5.74 -13.77 5.42
N LEU A 93 -4.94 -14.35 6.32
CA LEU A 93 -5.20 -15.66 6.90
C LEU A 93 -6.54 -15.66 7.65
N ALA A 94 -6.80 -14.67 8.50
CA ALA A 94 -8.04 -14.55 9.27
C ALA A 94 -9.28 -14.36 8.39
N ALA A 95 -9.16 -13.63 7.27
CA ALA A 95 -10.24 -13.36 6.33
C ALA A 95 -10.44 -14.45 5.26
N GLY A 96 -9.58 -15.49 5.25
CA GLY A 96 -9.57 -16.52 4.21
C GLY A 96 -9.19 -16.00 2.83
N LEU A 97 -8.45 -14.91 2.75
CA LEU A 97 -7.92 -14.31 1.52
C LEU A 97 -6.54 -14.91 1.22
N LEU A 98 -6.50 -16.18 0.79
CA LEU A 98 -5.24 -16.90 0.62
C LEU A 98 -4.57 -16.63 -0.74
N ASP A 99 -5.34 -16.24 -1.74
CA ASP A 99 -4.85 -15.92 -3.08
C ASP A 99 -4.73 -14.40 -3.26
N HIS A 100 -3.60 -13.86 -2.82
CA HIS A 100 -3.27 -12.46 -2.99
C HIS A 100 -1.77 -12.26 -3.25
N VAL A 101 -1.43 -11.16 -3.89
CA VAL A 101 -0.05 -10.73 -4.14
C VAL A 101 0.21 -9.43 -3.39
N ALA A 102 1.18 -9.42 -2.49
CA ALA A 102 1.63 -8.21 -1.80
C ALA A 102 2.97 -7.74 -2.38
N ILE A 103 3.00 -6.48 -2.85
CA ILE A 103 4.14 -5.85 -3.53
C ILE A 103 4.57 -4.64 -2.70
N LEU A 104 5.86 -4.55 -2.40
CA LEU A 104 6.44 -3.30 -1.90
C LEU A 104 6.66 -2.35 -3.08
N VAL A 105 6.00 -1.22 -3.07
CA VAL A 105 6.34 -0.08 -3.94
C VAL A 105 7.33 0.79 -3.18
N ASP A 106 8.52 0.95 -3.72
CA ASP A 106 9.62 1.65 -3.04
C ASP A 106 10.37 2.58 -4.00
N CYS A 107 11.20 3.44 -3.46
CA CYS A 107 12.15 4.27 -4.19
C CYS A 107 13.30 4.64 -3.26
N ASP A 108 14.41 5.14 -3.83
CA ASP A 108 15.50 5.67 -3.03
C ASP A 108 15.09 6.92 -2.22
N ASP A 109 15.89 7.24 -1.22
CA ASP A 109 15.58 8.32 -0.28
C ASP A 109 15.60 9.70 -0.97
N GLU A 110 16.45 9.92 -1.97
CA GLU A 110 16.53 11.17 -2.73
C GLU A 110 15.25 11.39 -3.55
N THR A 111 14.83 10.39 -4.29
CA THR A 111 13.57 10.39 -5.06
C THR A 111 12.37 10.62 -4.14
N ARG A 112 12.35 9.96 -2.98
CA ARG A 112 11.29 10.12 -1.97
C ARG A 112 11.24 11.54 -1.44
N CYS A 113 12.37 12.11 -1.02
CA CYS A 113 12.46 13.50 -0.57
C CYS A 113 11.99 14.47 -1.63
N GLY A 114 12.40 14.31 -2.88
CA GLY A 114 11.97 15.15 -4.00
C GLY A 114 10.46 15.10 -4.20
N ARG A 115 9.87 13.90 -4.25
CA ARG A 115 8.42 13.72 -4.43
C ARG A 115 7.61 14.30 -3.28
N LEU A 116 8.05 14.12 -2.03
CA LEU A 116 7.35 14.66 -0.87
C LEU A 116 7.47 16.19 -0.79
N SER A 117 8.67 16.74 -0.97
CA SER A 117 8.93 18.16 -0.78
C SER A 117 8.46 19.01 -1.96
N ILE A 118 8.69 18.55 -3.20
CA ILE A 118 8.46 19.34 -4.42
C ILE A 118 7.08 19.03 -5.00
N ASP A 119 6.80 17.75 -5.28
CA ASP A 119 5.58 17.37 -6.01
C ASP A 119 4.35 17.46 -5.12
N ARG A 120 4.43 16.92 -3.89
CA ARG A 120 3.31 16.90 -2.93
C ARG A 120 3.25 18.14 -2.04
N LYS A 121 4.31 18.95 -1.99
CA LYS A 121 4.44 20.13 -1.12
C LYS A 121 4.21 19.80 0.37
N GLN A 122 4.73 18.66 0.79
CA GLN A 122 4.68 18.14 2.15
C GLN A 122 6.10 17.83 2.67
N PRO A 123 7.01 18.85 2.74
CA PRO A 123 8.40 18.64 3.16
C PRO A 123 8.51 18.09 4.59
N GLU A 124 7.49 18.32 5.44
CA GLU A 124 7.43 17.79 6.80
C GLU A 124 7.39 16.25 6.85
N LEU A 125 6.95 15.60 5.77
CA LEU A 125 6.96 14.15 5.64
C LEU A 125 8.30 13.60 5.12
N ALA A 126 9.18 14.46 4.61
CA ALA A 126 10.50 14.06 4.12
C ALA A 126 11.52 14.00 5.28
N ASP A 127 11.14 13.42 6.38
CA ASP A 127 11.91 13.33 7.61
C ASP A 127 12.59 11.95 7.79
N ARG A 128 13.42 11.87 8.83
CA ARG A 128 14.12 10.63 9.17
C ARG A 128 13.15 9.49 9.51
N HIS A 129 12.03 9.80 10.15
CA HIS A 129 11.04 8.79 10.52
C HIS A 129 10.45 8.10 9.29
N MET A 130 10.14 8.87 8.24
CA MET A 130 9.65 8.32 6.97
C MET A 130 10.71 7.45 6.28
N MET A 131 11.98 7.85 6.32
CA MET A 131 13.08 7.06 5.73
C MET A 131 13.31 5.75 6.52
N ASP A 132 13.25 5.81 7.85
CA ASP A 132 13.35 4.64 8.70
C ASP A 132 12.17 3.68 8.49
N TRP A 133 10.96 4.22 8.30
CA TRP A 133 9.77 3.44 7.96
C TRP A 133 9.90 2.76 6.58
N ALA A 134 10.38 3.46 5.57
CA ALA A 134 10.63 2.88 4.25
C ALA A 134 11.65 1.73 4.33
N ARG A 135 12.72 1.93 5.09
CA ARG A 135 13.76 0.92 5.31
C ARG A 135 13.23 -0.30 6.06
N PHE A 136 12.38 -0.09 7.05
CA PHE A 136 11.68 -1.15 7.78
C PHE A 136 10.83 -2.00 6.83
N LEU A 137 9.99 -1.38 6.00
CA LEU A 137 9.14 -2.08 5.02
C LEU A 137 9.97 -2.85 4.00
N ARG A 138 11.11 -2.30 3.55
CA ARG A 138 12.04 -3.00 2.65
C ARG A 138 12.62 -4.26 3.31
N THR A 139 12.98 -4.17 4.56
CA THR A 139 13.46 -5.33 5.35
C THR A 139 12.37 -6.39 5.48
N GLU A 140 11.14 -5.99 5.84
CA GLU A 140 10.00 -6.90 5.95
C GLU A 140 9.71 -7.61 4.61
N ALA A 141 9.66 -6.84 3.52
CA ALA A 141 9.42 -7.39 2.17
C ALA A 141 10.51 -8.38 1.75
N THR A 142 11.78 -8.03 1.95
CA THR A 142 12.91 -8.90 1.61
C THR A 142 12.89 -10.19 2.43
N SER A 143 12.68 -10.08 3.74
CA SER A 143 12.64 -11.25 4.64
C SER A 143 11.44 -12.15 4.37
N GLY A 144 10.32 -11.58 3.93
CA GLY A 144 9.10 -12.31 3.57
C GLY A 144 9.10 -12.86 2.14
N GLY A 145 10.13 -12.58 1.32
CA GLY A 145 10.18 -12.97 -0.09
C GLY A 145 9.15 -12.26 -0.96
N HIS A 146 8.68 -11.08 -0.54
CA HIS A 146 7.74 -10.28 -1.30
C HIS A 146 8.42 -9.56 -2.47
N GLU A 147 7.67 -9.33 -3.52
CA GLU A 147 8.13 -8.55 -4.68
C GLU A 147 8.38 -7.09 -4.29
N ILE A 148 9.45 -6.50 -4.82
CA ILE A 148 9.80 -5.09 -4.63
C ILE A 148 9.78 -4.40 -6.00
N LEU A 149 8.90 -3.43 -6.15
CA LEU A 149 8.80 -2.56 -7.32
C LEU A 149 9.53 -1.23 -7.02
N ASP A 150 10.75 -1.12 -7.53
CA ASP A 150 11.52 0.13 -7.42
C ASP A 150 11.04 1.15 -8.47
N THR A 151 10.55 2.28 -7.99
CA THR A 151 10.01 3.36 -8.83
C THR A 151 10.98 4.54 -8.99
N SER A 152 12.22 4.44 -8.51
CA SER A 152 13.20 5.54 -8.54
C SER A 152 13.46 6.04 -9.95
N ALA A 153 13.68 5.13 -10.89
CA ALA A 153 13.98 5.42 -12.29
C ALA A 153 12.87 4.98 -13.26
N GLN A 154 11.75 4.45 -12.76
CA GLN A 154 10.67 3.96 -13.62
C GLN A 154 9.59 5.02 -13.84
N SER A 155 9.03 5.05 -15.05
CA SER A 155 7.82 5.83 -15.30
C SER A 155 6.61 5.19 -14.59
N VAL A 156 5.60 6.02 -14.28
CA VAL A 156 4.33 5.55 -13.73
C VAL A 156 3.69 4.50 -14.62
N ASP A 157 3.75 4.67 -15.95
CA ASP A 157 3.22 3.73 -16.94
C ASP A 157 3.92 2.37 -16.90
N ALA A 158 5.23 2.34 -16.74
CA ALA A 158 5.99 1.10 -16.60
C ALA A 158 5.60 0.38 -15.29
N SER A 159 5.52 1.12 -14.20
CA SER A 159 5.10 0.59 -12.90
C SER A 159 3.67 0.06 -12.90
N ALA A 160 2.73 0.78 -13.52
CA ALA A 160 1.35 0.33 -13.67
C ALA A 160 1.25 -0.95 -14.52
N ARG A 161 1.96 -1.02 -15.67
CA ARG A 161 2.03 -2.25 -16.47
C ARG A 161 2.63 -3.42 -15.71
N HIS A 162 3.62 -3.15 -14.86
CA HIS A 162 4.23 -4.17 -14.01
C HIS A 162 3.19 -4.78 -13.06
N VAL A 163 2.44 -3.95 -12.34
CA VAL A 163 1.38 -4.39 -11.43
C VAL A 163 0.26 -5.12 -12.19
N CYS A 164 -0.14 -4.64 -13.37
CA CYS A 164 -1.20 -5.25 -14.17
C CYS A 164 -0.89 -6.70 -14.62
N ARG A 165 0.38 -7.12 -14.65
CA ARG A 165 0.73 -8.53 -14.96
C ARG A 165 0.17 -9.54 -13.97
N HIS A 166 -0.13 -9.12 -12.76
CA HIS A 166 -0.72 -9.97 -11.73
C HIS A 166 -2.25 -10.17 -11.92
N PHE A 167 -2.87 -9.42 -12.82
CA PHE A 167 -4.30 -9.56 -13.15
C PHE A 167 -4.56 -10.41 -14.40
N ALA A 168 -3.51 -10.94 -15.02
CA ALA A 168 -3.60 -11.77 -16.22
C ALA A 168 -4.06 -13.21 -15.92
#